data_add4babce95381e8c320137078ecd10d
#
_entry.id   add4babce95381e8c320137078ecd10d
#
_cell.length_a   1.000
_cell.length_b   1.000
_cell.length_c   1.000
_cell.angle_alpha   90.00
_cell.angle_beta   90.00
_cell.angle_gamma   90.00
#
_symmetry.space_group_name_H-M   'P 1'
#
loop_
_entity.id
_entity.type
_entity.pdbx_description
1 polymer ?
#
loop_
_entity_poly.entity_id
_entity_poly.type
_entity_poly.pdbx_seq_one_letter_code
_entity_poly.pdbx_strand_id
1 'polypeptide(L)'
;MDTRRLLRTFAIGIGTAGLLISGCSTGGSSPNASATGTAAPEGLTAYYTQKLSWRDCGVEGFECATMKAPRDYDKPDDGDIDLAVSRKKATGPGKRLGSLLVNPGGPGGSAISYLQGYAALGYPAPVRARYDMVAIDPRGVARSEPVECLTGKEMDAYTQVDQTPDDEAEVQKLSAAFEKFAQGCEKRSGEILPYVSTVDTARDMDVLRSLLGDEKLNYVGASYGTFLGATYADLFPQRAGRLVLDGAMDPSLPAVDMNRDQTAGFEGAFQSFAADCVKQPDCPLGTTSTADAATNLKQLFKDLDAKPIPSGDEDRKLGESLATTGVIAAMYDEAAWPQLREALAGAQRSDGSGLLSLADSYYERSPDGKYANLMYANAAVNCLDLPPAFDTPDAVEKAVPDFDKASPVFGRGFAWASLNCAYWPTEATGTPHRTEAKGAAPIVVVGTTRDPATPYKWSQALAAQLSSGTLLTYDGDGHTAYGRGSDCIDTAINTYLLEGTPPTDGKKCT
;
A
#
# COMPACT_ATOMS: atom_id res chain seq x y z
N MET A 1 -37.94 27.00 49.61
CA MET A 1 -38.54 28.23 49.12
C MET A 1 -38.81 27.97 47.64
N ASP A 2 -39.93 27.37 47.27
CA ASP A 2 -41.29 27.92 47.09
C ASP A 2 -41.25 29.11 46.11
N THR A 3 -41.91 29.17 44.99
CA THR A 3 -43.32 28.88 44.57
C THR A 3 -43.40 29.09 43.04
N ARG A 4 -44.02 28.18 42.30
CA ARG A 4 -45.38 28.17 41.73
C ARG A 4 -45.64 29.04 40.48
N ARG A 5 -46.02 28.33 39.40
CA ARG A 5 -47.25 28.41 38.58
C ARG A 5 -47.55 29.68 37.77
N LEU A 6 -47.82 29.47 36.47
CA LEU A 6 -49.17 29.69 35.94
C LEU A 6 -49.30 29.24 34.46
N LEU A 7 -50.25 28.33 34.24
CA LEU A 7 -50.90 27.98 32.98
C LEU A 7 -51.71 29.13 32.40
N ARG A 8 -51.83 29.21 31.06
CA ARG A 8 -53.09 29.59 30.42
C ARG A 8 -53.22 28.98 29.02
N THR A 9 -54.18 28.12 28.91
CA THR A 9 -54.90 27.58 27.75
C THR A 9 -55.75 28.62 27.04
N PHE A 10 -55.86 28.56 25.70
CA PHE A 10 -57.11 28.90 25.02
C PHE A 10 -57.25 28.10 23.72
N ALA A 11 -58.42 27.51 23.57
CA ALA A 11 -58.88 26.62 22.51
C ALA A 11 -59.93 27.31 21.61
N ILE A 12 -60.22 26.64 20.49
CA ILE A 12 -61.49 26.61 19.72
C ILE A 12 -61.55 27.47 18.47
N GLY A 13 -61.91 26.81 17.38
CA GLY A 13 -62.50 27.34 16.17
C GLY A 13 -62.65 26.31 15.03
N ILE A 14 -63.78 25.60 15.02
CA ILE A 14 -64.23 24.61 13.99
C ILE A 14 -64.78 25.35 12.77
N GLY A 15 -64.55 24.82 11.59
CA GLY A 15 -65.22 25.24 10.34
C GLY A 15 -65.07 24.22 9.23
N THR A 16 -66.10 23.40 9.05
CA THR A 16 -66.34 22.43 7.98
C THR A 16 -66.85 23.10 6.72
N ALA A 17 -66.40 22.69 5.54
CA ALA A 17 -67.28 22.55 4.32
C ALA A 17 -66.50 21.74 3.24
N GLY A 18 -67.06 20.65 2.81
CA GLY A 18 -66.59 19.83 1.74
C GLY A 18 -67.10 20.27 0.37
N LEU A 19 -66.39 19.83 -0.67
CA LEU A 19 -67.01 19.62 -2.01
C LEU A 19 -66.12 18.60 -2.78
N LEU A 20 -66.75 17.52 -3.17
CA LEU A 20 -66.27 16.49 -4.06
C LEU A 20 -66.26 17.01 -5.50
N ILE A 21 -65.14 16.87 -6.21
CA ILE A 21 -65.13 16.81 -7.68
C ILE A 21 -64.14 15.70 -8.10
N SER A 22 -64.72 14.69 -8.73
CA SER A 22 -64.00 13.65 -9.44
C SER A 22 -63.34 14.20 -10.72
N GLY A 23 -62.08 13.87 -10.95
CA GLY A 23 -61.40 14.16 -12.21
C GLY A 23 -60.30 13.10 -12.43
N CYS A 24 -60.59 12.12 -13.30
CA CYS A 24 -59.54 11.26 -13.86
C CYS A 24 -58.61 12.06 -14.75
N SER A 25 -57.30 11.97 -14.56
CA SER A 25 -56.35 12.15 -15.66
C SER A 25 -55.02 11.48 -15.34
N THR A 26 -54.66 10.52 -16.12
CA THR A 26 -53.37 10.17 -16.75
C THR A 26 -52.11 10.32 -15.95
N GLY A 27 -51.40 9.20 -15.89
CA GLY A 27 -50.08 9.01 -15.29
C GLY A 27 -49.04 10.02 -15.70
N GLY A 28 -48.34 10.53 -14.68
CA GLY A 28 -47.09 11.22 -14.77
C GLY A 28 -46.18 10.51 -13.77
N SER A 29 -45.31 9.66 -14.25
CA SER A 29 -44.21 9.10 -13.47
C SER A 29 -43.33 10.24 -13.01
N SER A 30 -43.33 10.52 -11.72
CA SER A 30 -42.30 11.36 -11.11
C SER A 30 -41.04 10.54 -10.95
N PRO A 31 -39.91 10.89 -11.57
CA PRO A 31 -38.64 10.30 -11.26
C PRO A 31 -38.01 11.11 -10.13
N ASN A 32 -38.19 10.68 -8.90
CA ASN A 32 -37.29 11.11 -7.83
C ASN A 32 -37.37 10.11 -6.67
N ALA A 33 -36.83 8.91 -6.88
CA ALA A 33 -36.13 8.22 -5.82
C ALA A 33 -34.66 8.69 -5.96
N SER A 34 -34.23 9.62 -5.12
CA SER A 34 -32.81 9.82 -4.86
C SER A 34 -32.25 8.47 -4.48
N ALA A 35 -31.45 7.86 -5.38
CA ALA A 35 -30.73 6.66 -5.08
C ALA A 35 -29.86 6.98 -3.86
N THR A 36 -30.25 6.49 -2.70
CA THR A 36 -29.38 6.46 -1.53
C THR A 36 -28.13 5.71 -1.97
N GLY A 37 -26.93 6.27 -1.75
CA GLY A 37 -25.64 5.80 -2.26
C GLY A 37 -25.21 4.39 -1.86
N THR A 38 -26.15 3.53 -1.46
CA THR A 38 -25.98 2.15 -1.01
C THR A 38 -26.48 1.10 -2.02
N ALA A 39 -27.13 1.50 -3.11
CA ALA A 39 -27.61 0.56 -4.10
C ALA A 39 -26.45 -0.17 -4.80
N ALA A 40 -26.58 -1.49 -4.96
CA ALA A 40 -25.64 -2.29 -5.75
C ALA A 40 -25.63 -1.79 -7.20
N PRO A 41 -24.46 -1.74 -7.88
CA PRO A 41 -24.41 -1.53 -9.31
C PRO A 41 -25.18 -2.62 -10.07
N GLU A 42 -25.59 -2.30 -11.29
CA GLU A 42 -26.31 -3.26 -12.14
C GLU A 42 -25.47 -4.54 -12.35
N GLY A 43 -26.12 -5.71 -12.29
CA GLY A 43 -25.45 -7.01 -12.41
C GLY A 43 -24.71 -7.48 -11.12
N LEU A 44 -24.48 -6.63 -10.14
CA LEU A 44 -23.67 -6.96 -8.96
C LEU A 44 -24.48 -7.24 -7.68
N THR A 45 -25.80 -7.29 -7.77
CA THR A 45 -26.69 -7.43 -6.58
C THR A 45 -26.33 -8.65 -5.74
N ALA A 46 -26.00 -9.79 -6.35
CA ALA A 46 -25.64 -11.00 -5.61
C ALA A 46 -24.42 -10.81 -4.71
N TYR A 47 -23.39 -10.10 -5.20
CA TYR A 47 -22.16 -9.81 -4.45
C TYR A 47 -22.41 -8.82 -3.31
N TYR A 48 -23.24 -7.80 -3.54
CA TYR A 48 -23.54 -6.75 -2.55
C TYR A 48 -24.54 -7.19 -1.47
N THR A 49 -25.21 -8.34 -1.62
CA THR A 49 -26.23 -8.86 -0.68
C THR A 49 -25.86 -10.20 -0.06
N GLN A 50 -24.73 -10.79 -0.43
CA GLN A 50 -24.23 -12.01 0.19
C GLN A 50 -24.00 -11.79 1.70
N LYS A 51 -23.91 -12.87 2.46
CA LYS A 51 -23.66 -12.79 3.91
C LYS A 51 -22.28 -13.31 4.25
N LEU A 52 -21.50 -12.51 4.97
CA LEU A 52 -20.22 -12.95 5.52
C LEU A 52 -20.45 -13.92 6.68
N SER A 53 -19.97 -15.15 6.53
CA SER A 53 -20.00 -16.17 7.58
C SER A 53 -18.74 -16.08 8.42
N TRP A 54 -18.82 -15.31 9.50
CA TRP A 54 -17.69 -15.09 10.41
C TRP A 54 -17.40 -16.33 11.25
N ARG A 55 -16.10 -16.68 11.32
CA ARG A 55 -15.58 -17.80 12.10
C ARG A 55 -14.30 -17.39 12.83
N ASP A 56 -13.89 -18.16 13.82
CA ASP A 56 -12.58 -18.00 14.47
C ASP A 56 -11.46 -18.18 13.43
N CYS A 57 -10.48 -17.29 13.45
CA CYS A 57 -9.29 -17.35 12.59
C CYS A 57 -8.15 -18.22 13.14
N GLY A 58 -8.24 -18.71 14.37
CA GLY A 58 -7.10 -19.27 15.10
C GLY A 58 -6.14 -18.21 15.66
N VAL A 59 -6.50 -16.92 15.58
CA VAL A 59 -5.79 -15.78 16.17
C VAL A 59 -6.72 -15.11 17.16
N GLU A 60 -6.30 -14.99 18.41
CA GLU A 60 -7.13 -14.53 19.52
C GLU A 60 -7.77 -13.14 19.26
N GLY A 61 -9.08 -13.09 19.40
CA GLY A 61 -9.87 -11.87 19.23
C GLY A 61 -10.14 -11.46 17.79
N PHE A 62 -9.77 -12.28 16.81
CA PHE A 62 -10.08 -12.06 15.40
C PHE A 62 -11.14 -13.03 14.87
N GLU A 63 -11.96 -12.53 13.97
CA GLU A 63 -12.91 -13.31 13.19
C GLU A 63 -12.55 -13.21 11.70
N CYS A 64 -12.68 -14.31 10.97
CA CYS A 64 -12.42 -14.40 9.53
C CYS A 64 -13.66 -14.81 8.77
N ALA A 65 -13.76 -14.34 7.53
CA ALA A 65 -14.79 -14.73 6.57
C ALA A 65 -14.21 -14.79 5.16
N THR A 66 -14.95 -15.38 4.25
CA THR A 66 -14.70 -15.33 2.82
C THR A 66 -15.80 -14.51 2.17
N MET A 67 -15.42 -13.61 1.29
CA MET A 67 -16.29 -12.81 0.44
C MET A 67 -16.10 -13.24 -1.00
N LYS A 68 -17.18 -13.40 -1.75
CA LYS A 68 -17.10 -13.58 -3.20
C LYS A 68 -17.11 -12.24 -3.92
N ALA A 69 -16.30 -12.13 -4.96
CA ALA A 69 -16.31 -11.02 -5.89
C ALA A 69 -16.32 -11.59 -7.32
N PRO A 70 -16.81 -10.84 -8.33
CA PRO A 70 -16.66 -11.30 -9.70
C PRO A 70 -15.16 -11.31 -10.06
N ARG A 71 -14.74 -12.34 -10.79
CA ARG A 71 -13.38 -12.36 -11.34
C ARG A 71 -13.16 -11.18 -12.27
N ASP A 72 -14.13 -10.97 -13.19
CA ASP A 72 -14.20 -9.86 -14.13
C ASP A 72 -15.43 -8.98 -13.81
N TYR A 73 -15.22 -7.75 -13.40
CA TYR A 73 -16.30 -6.82 -13.10
C TYR A 73 -17.10 -6.38 -14.32
N ASP A 74 -16.54 -6.50 -15.53
CA ASP A 74 -17.23 -6.20 -16.79
C ASP A 74 -18.06 -7.40 -17.27
N LYS A 75 -17.82 -8.60 -16.71
CA LYS A 75 -18.54 -9.84 -16.98
C LYS A 75 -18.82 -10.62 -15.68
N PRO A 76 -19.67 -10.08 -14.80
CA PRO A 76 -19.85 -10.62 -13.45
C PRO A 76 -20.40 -12.05 -13.41
N ASP A 77 -20.96 -12.56 -14.50
CA ASP A 77 -21.45 -13.94 -14.62
C ASP A 77 -20.37 -14.95 -15.09
N ASP A 78 -19.15 -14.48 -15.38
CA ASP A 78 -18.04 -15.29 -15.92
C ASP A 78 -17.09 -15.84 -14.84
N GLY A 79 -17.62 -16.07 -13.65
CA GLY A 79 -16.94 -16.71 -12.52
C GLY A 79 -16.62 -15.76 -11.36
N ASP A 80 -16.46 -16.40 -10.20
CA ASP A 80 -16.19 -15.75 -8.94
C ASP A 80 -14.73 -15.94 -8.50
N ILE A 81 -14.25 -15.06 -7.65
CA ILE A 81 -13.06 -15.26 -6.83
C ILE A 81 -13.43 -15.18 -5.35
N ASP A 82 -12.68 -15.90 -4.52
CA ASP A 82 -12.83 -15.90 -3.07
C ASP A 82 -11.81 -14.95 -2.43
N LEU A 83 -12.30 -13.94 -1.72
CA LEU A 83 -11.49 -12.95 -1.04
C LEU A 83 -11.56 -13.15 0.47
N ALA A 84 -10.41 -13.28 1.10
CA ALA A 84 -10.29 -13.45 2.53
C ALA A 84 -10.47 -12.12 3.25
N VAL A 85 -11.27 -12.13 4.32
CA VAL A 85 -11.56 -10.97 5.17
C VAL A 85 -11.28 -11.33 6.62
N SER A 86 -10.68 -10.41 7.37
CA SER A 86 -10.53 -10.54 8.83
C SER A 86 -11.00 -9.27 9.53
N ARG A 87 -11.51 -9.44 10.75
CA ARG A 87 -11.85 -8.30 11.61
C ARG A 87 -11.52 -8.55 13.07
N LYS A 88 -11.28 -7.46 13.78
CA LYS A 88 -11.29 -7.37 15.24
C LYS A 88 -12.32 -6.35 15.65
N LYS A 89 -13.32 -6.75 16.43
CA LYS A 89 -14.40 -5.86 16.87
C LYS A 89 -13.87 -4.76 17.78
N ALA A 90 -14.53 -3.60 17.74
CA ALA A 90 -14.29 -2.51 18.67
C ALA A 90 -14.39 -2.98 20.12
N THR A 91 -13.43 -2.61 20.96
CA THR A 91 -13.29 -3.14 22.32
C THR A 91 -13.65 -2.13 23.41
N GLY A 92 -13.91 -0.88 23.04
CA GLY A 92 -14.09 0.20 24.00
C GLY A 92 -15.55 0.55 24.33
N PRO A 93 -15.75 1.32 25.41
CA PRO A 93 -17.04 1.91 25.70
C PRO A 93 -17.38 3.01 24.67
N GLY A 94 -18.66 3.15 24.38
CA GLY A 94 -19.19 4.16 23.49
C GLY A 94 -19.76 3.60 22.17
N LYS A 95 -20.35 4.49 21.37
CA LYS A 95 -20.98 4.08 20.12
C LYS A 95 -19.90 3.70 19.10
N ARG A 96 -20.02 2.49 18.51
CA ARG A 96 -19.24 2.07 17.34
C ARG A 96 -19.42 3.10 16.21
N LEU A 97 -18.33 3.49 15.56
CA LEU A 97 -18.33 4.47 14.46
C LEU A 97 -18.47 3.82 13.08
N GLY A 98 -18.28 2.50 12.98
CA GLY A 98 -18.28 1.74 11.74
C GLY A 98 -17.08 0.81 11.68
N SER A 99 -16.75 0.36 10.47
CA SER A 99 -15.54 -0.38 10.19
C SER A 99 -14.42 0.59 9.76
N LEU A 100 -13.17 0.30 10.15
CA LEU A 100 -11.96 0.94 9.65
C LEU A 100 -11.18 -0.11 8.88
N LEU A 101 -11.20 0.01 7.56
CA LEU A 101 -10.44 -0.86 6.69
C LEU A 101 -8.98 -0.42 6.66
N VAL A 102 -8.04 -1.36 6.75
CA VAL A 102 -6.60 -1.08 6.74
C VAL A 102 -5.90 -1.83 5.60
N ASN A 103 -4.89 -1.19 4.99
CA ASN A 103 -4.07 -1.79 3.95
C ASN A 103 -2.62 -1.30 4.08
N PRO A 104 -1.62 -2.21 4.16
CA PRO A 104 -0.21 -1.84 4.33
C PRO A 104 0.47 -1.38 3.04
N GLY A 105 -0.14 -1.66 1.89
CA GLY A 105 0.47 -1.38 0.59
C GLY A 105 1.26 -2.57 0.02
N GLY A 106 2.39 -2.27 -0.53
CA GLY A 106 3.25 -3.14 -1.33
C GLY A 106 3.36 -2.60 -2.77
N PRO A 107 2.42 -2.92 -3.73
CA PRO A 107 1.30 -3.84 -3.64
C PRO A 107 1.71 -5.27 -3.31
N GLY A 108 0.78 -6.10 -2.85
CA GLY A 108 1.04 -7.51 -2.53
C GLY A 108 1.20 -7.81 -1.04
N GLY A 109 1.29 -6.80 -0.18
CA GLY A 109 1.28 -6.98 1.26
C GLY A 109 -0.06 -7.52 1.78
N SER A 110 -0.03 -8.61 2.58
CA SER A 110 -1.24 -9.14 3.19
C SER A 110 -1.85 -8.16 4.18
N ALA A 111 -3.01 -7.61 3.85
CA ALA A 111 -3.72 -6.69 4.73
C ALA A 111 -4.22 -7.39 6.02
N ILE A 112 -4.55 -8.68 5.92
CA ILE A 112 -4.95 -9.49 7.08
C ILE A 112 -3.76 -9.70 8.03
N SER A 113 -2.58 -10.05 7.51
CA SER A 113 -1.38 -10.21 8.34
C SER A 113 -0.97 -8.88 8.99
N TYR A 114 -1.07 -7.78 8.25
CA TYR A 114 -0.85 -6.44 8.79
C TYR A 114 -1.87 -6.07 9.89
N LEU A 115 -3.15 -6.36 9.68
CA LEU A 115 -4.19 -6.13 10.69
C LEU A 115 -3.89 -6.91 11.96
N GLN A 116 -3.61 -8.21 11.85
CA GLN A 116 -3.43 -9.12 12.97
C GLN A 116 -2.10 -8.90 13.70
N GLY A 117 -1.04 -8.58 12.97
CA GLY A 117 0.31 -8.39 13.53
C GLY A 117 0.60 -6.96 14.00
N TYR A 118 -0.05 -5.96 13.42
CA TYR A 118 0.27 -4.56 13.70
C TYR A 118 -0.95 -3.67 13.95
N ALA A 119 -1.83 -3.43 12.97
CA ALA A 119 -2.82 -2.35 13.07
C ALA A 119 -3.81 -2.52 14.23
N ALA A 120 -4.31 -3.73 14.45
CA ALA A 120 -5.26 -4.01 15.55
C ALA A 120 -4.61 -4.03 16.94
N LEU A 121 -3.30 -3.92 17.03
CA LEU A 121 -2.53 -3.89 18.28
C LEU A 121 -1.84 -2.55 18.48
N GLY A 122 -1.21 -2.02 17.43
CA GLY A 122 -0.35 -0.84 17.44
C GLY A 122 -1.05 0.49 17.18
N TYR A 123 -2.17 0.51 16.46
CA TYR A 123 -2.90 1.78 16.26
C TYR A 123 -3.39 2.34 17.60
N PRO A 124 -3.52 3.67 17.75
CA PRO A 124 -3.93 4.30 19.00
C PRO A 124 -5.21 3.73 19.57
N ALA A 125 -5.20 3.45 20.89
CA ALA A 125 -6.30 2.80 21.59
C ALA A 125 -7.66 3.49 21.40
N PRO A 126 -7.79 4.83 21.34
CA PRO A 126 -9.07 5.49 21.09
C PRO A 126 -9.71 5.10 19.75
N VAL A 127 -8.91 4.87 18.69
CA VAL A 127 -9.40 4.44 17.38
C VAL A 127 -9.88 2.99 17.46
N ARG A 128 -9.04 2.08 17.99
CA ARG A 128 -9.39 0.66 18.17
C ARG A 128 -10.60 0.43 19.08
N ALA A 129 -10.88 1.37 19.98
CA ALA A 129 -12.05 1.32 20.87
C ALA A 129 -13.37 1.62 20.15
N ARG A 130 -13.34 2.34 19.01
CA ARG A 130 -14.52 2.90 18.35
C ARG A 130 -14.81 2.29 16.98
N TYR A 131 -13.83 1.65 16.36
CA TYR A 131 -13.96 1.00 15.05
C TYR A 131 -13.80 -0.52 15.16
N ASP A 132 -14.60 -1.25 14.38
CA ASP A 132 -14.21 -2.60 14.02
C ASP A 132 -13.04 -2.47 13.04
N MET A 133 -11.87 -2.96 13.45
CA MET A 133 -10.69 -2.97 12.58
C MET A 133 -10.84 -4.11 11.58
N VAL A 134 -10.77 -3.82 10.29
CA VAL A 134 -11.06 -4.78 9.20
C VAL A 134 -9.94 -4.78 8.18
N ALA A 135 -9.67 -5.94 7.61
CA ALA A 135 -8.80 -6.09 6.46
C ALA A 135 -9.36 -7.11 5.48
N ILE A 136 -9.09 -6.87 4.21
CA ILE A 136 -9.28 -7.80 3.10
C ILE A 136 -7.93 -7.98 2.42
N ASP A 137 -7.47 -9.22 2.28
CA ASP A 137 -6.34 -9.47 1.37
C ASP A 137 -6.83 -9.14 -0.06
N PRO A 138 -6.17 -8.24 -0.79
CA PRO A 138 -6.55 -7.92 -2.16
C PRO A 138 -6.56 -9.15 -3.06
N ARG A 139 -7.29 -9.10 -4.16
CA ARG A 139 -7.24 -10.13 -5.19
C ARG A 139 -5.80 -10.39 -5.65
N GLY A 140 -5.42 -11.64 -5.78
CA GLY A 140 -4.06 -12.06 -6.08
C GLY A 140 -3.09 -12.04 -4.88
N VAL A 141 -3.53 -11.66 -3.67
CA VAL A 141 -2.67 -11.50 -2.49
C VAL A 141 -3.00 -12.52 -1.41
N ALA A 142 -1.98 -13.17 -0.90
CA ALA A 142 -1.97 -14.04 0.28
C ALA A 142 -3.10 -15.08 0.29
N ARG A 143 -4.25 -14.80 0.92
CA ARG A 143 -5.38 -15.74 1.08
C ARG A 143 -6.50 -15.52 0.07
N SER A 144 -6.33 -14.58 -0.87
CA SER A 144 -7.32 -14.12 -1.86
C SER A 144 -6.87 -14.47 -3.27
N GLU A 145 -6.97 -15.75 -3.66
CA GLU A 145 -6.53 -16.27 -4.97
C GLU A 145 -5.07 -15.83 -5.30
N PRO A 146 -4.08 -16.26 -4.48
CA PRO A 146 -2.73 -15.72 -4.54
C PRO A 146 -2.07 -15.93 -5.91
N VAL A 147 -1.45 -14.89 -6.43
CA VAL A 147 -0.55 -15.02 -7.58
C VAL A 147 0.67 -15.85 -7.17
N GLU A 148 0.95 -16.88 -7.93
CA GLU A 148 2.12 -17.74 -7.80
C GLU A 148 2.96 -17.68 -9.06
N CYS A 149 4.28 -17.52 -8.94
CA CYS A 149 5.19 -17.40 -10.08
C CYS A 149 6.29 -18.46 -10.05
N LEU A 150 7.08 -18.50 -9.01
CA LEU A 150 8.24 -19.38 -8.87
C LEU A 150 8.12 -20.28 -7.63
N THR A 151 8.79 -21.40 -7.64
CA THR A 151 9.05 -22.17 -6.42
C THR A 151 10.05 -21.44 -5.53
N GLY A 152 10.12 -21.76 -4.22
CA GLY A 152 11.08 -21.12 -3.33
C GLY A 152 12.53 -21.21 -3.86
N LYS A 153 12.95 -22.38 -4.36
CA LYS A 153 14.27 -22.58 -4.96
C LYS A 153 14.50 -21.74 -6.24
N GLU A 154 13.48 -21.59 -7.06
CA GLU A 154 13.56 -20.73 -8.25
C GLU A 154 13.62 -19.26 -7.85
N MET A 155 12.91 -18.85 -6.80
CA MET A 155 12.98 -17.49 -6.26
C MET A 155 14.34 -17.23 -5.59
N ASP A 156 14.92 -18.21 -4.86
CA ASP A 156 16.30 -18.11 -4.35
C ASP A 156 17.30 -17.85 -5.48
N ALA A 157 17.13 -18.51 -6.63
CA ALA A 157 17.97 -18.27 -7.79
C ALA A 157 17.72 -16.88 -8.44
N TYR A 158 16.47 -16.44 -8.49
CA TYR A 158 16.08 -15.14 -9.04
C TYR A 158 16.64 -13.97 -8.22
N THR A 159 16.53 -14.02 -6.89
CA THR A 159 16.99 -12.95 -5.99
C THR A 159 18.51 -12.79 -5.94
N GLN A 160 19.27 -13.80 -6.41
CA GLN A 160 20.72 -13.76 -6.53
C GLN A 160 21.24 -13.28 -7.90
N VAL A 161 20.33 -13.01 -8.85
CA VAL A 161 20.74 -12.46 -10.16
C VAL A 161 21.23 -11.02 -9.96
N ASP A 162 22.37 -10.72 -10.58
CA ASP A 162 22.90 -9.37 -10.57
C ASP A 162 21.89 -8.38 -11.18
N GLN A 163 21.65 -7.30 -10.44
CA GLN A 163 20.71 -6.22 -10.79
C GLN A 163 21.43 -4.97 -11.34
N THR A 164 22.75 -5.03 -11.47
CA THR A 164 23.61 -3.91 -11.92
C THR A 164 24.54 -4.33 -13.05
N PRO A 165 24.02 -4.99 -14.13
CA PRO A 165 24.85 -5.65 -15.12
C PRO A 165 25.91 -4.72 -15.71
N ASP A 166 27.15 -5.23 -15.81
CA ASP A 166 28.33 -4.50 -16.29
C ASP A 166 28.65 -4.83 -17.76
N ASP A 167 28.16 -5.98 -18.26
CA ASP A 167 28.40 -6.43 -19.61
C ASP A 167 27.15 -7.06 -20.25
N GLU A 168 27.24 -7.33 -21.54
CA GLU A 168 26.14 -7.89 -22.35
C GLU A 168 25.68 -9.28 -21.85
N ALA A 169 26.56 -10.10 -21.29
CA ALA A 169 26.20 -11.43 -20.80
C ALA A 169 25.36 -11.33 -19.52
N GLU A 170 25.66 -10.37 -18.66
CA GLU A 170 24.88 -10.07 -17.45
C GLU A 170 23.53 -9.45 -17.80
N VAL A 171 23.47 -8.54 -18.77
CA VAL A 171 22.20 -8.01 -19.32
C VAL A 171 21.30 -9.14 -19.82
N GLN A 172 21.86 -10.08 -20.58
CA GLN A 172 21.11 -11.25 -21.09
C GLN A 172 20.64 -12.14 -19.95
N LYS A 173 21.46 -12.38 -18.93
CA LYS A 173 21.12 -13.19 -17.76
C LYS A 173 19.99 -12.54 -16.94
N LEU A 174 20.03 -11.23 -16.71
CA LEU A 174 19.01 -10.48 -16.01
C LEU A 174 17.68 -10.47 -16.79
N SER A 175 17.74 -10.21 -18.08
CA SER A 175 16.59 -10.24 -18.99
C SER A 175 15.92 -11.62 -18.99
N ALA A 176 16.71 -12.70 -19.10
CA ALA A 176 16.22 -14.07 -19.03
C ALA A 176 15.60 -14.41 -17.65
N ALA A 177 16.10 -13.80 -16.56
CA ALA A 177 15.51 -13.98 -15.24
C ALA A 177 14.11 -13.30 -15.13
N PHE A 178 13.96 -12.09 -15.66
CA PHE A 178 12.66 -11.41 -15.74
C PHE A 178 11.66 -12.17 -16.62
N GLU A 179 12.11 -12.63 -17.80
CA GLU A 179 11.28 -13.44 -18.68
C GLU A 179 10.82 -14.75 -18.00
N LYS A 180 11.74 -15.46 -17.36
CA LYS A 180 11.40 -16.68 -16.61
C LYS A 180 10.42 -16.43 -15.47
N PHE A 181 10.57 -15.30 -14.76
CA PHE A 181 9.66 -14.89 -13.70
C PHE A 181 8.25 -14.66 -14.27
N ALA A 182 8.11 -13.87 -15.32
CA ALA A 182 6.86 -13.58 -15.99
C ALA A 182 6.18 -14.85 -16.56
N GLN A 183 6.92 -15.72 -17.24
CA GLN A 183 6.43 -17.02 -17.72
C GLN A 183 5.98 -17.94 -16.58
N GLY A 184 6.68 -17.89 -15.44
CA GLY A 184 6.28 -18.62 -14.23
C GLY A 184 4.93 -18.15 -13.69
N CYS A 185 4.70 -16.83 -13.66
CA CYS A 185 3.44 -16.22 -13.26
C CYS A 185 2.30 -16.62 -14.22
N GLU A 186 2.53 -16.49 -15.54
CA GLU A 186 1.54 -16.89 -16.56
C GLU A 186 1.15 -18.35 -16.42
N LYS A 187 2.13 -19.23 -16.26
CA LYS A 187 1.89 -20.68 -16.16
C LYS A 187 1.10 -21.07 -14.91
N ARG A 188 1.32 -20.41 -13.77
CA ARG A 188 0.74 -20.80 -12.48
C ARG A 188 -0.52 -20.03 -12.14
N SER A 189 -0.64 -18.79 -12.60
CA SER A 189 -1.68 -17.84 -12.21
C SER A 189 -2.28 -17.07 -13.39
N GLY A 190 -2.06 -17.50 -14.64
CA GLY A 190 -2.49 -16.78 -15.83
C GLY A 190 -3.97 -16.41 -15.87
N GLU A 191 -4.84 -17.22 -15.24
CA GLU A 191 -6.28 -16.97 -15.19
C GLU A 191 -6.66 -15.74 -14.35
N ILE A 192 -5.84 -15.38 -13.32
CA ILE A 192 -6.14 -14.24 -12.43
C ILE A 192 -5.35 -12.99 -12.82
N LEU A 193 -4.22 -13.11 -13.51
CA LEU A 193 -3.34 -11.98 -13.83
C LEU A 193 -4.05 -10.78 -14.49
N PRO A 194 -5.02 -10.95 -15.41
CA PRO A 194 -5.71 -9.82 -16.02
C PRO A 194 -6.66 -9.07 -15.07
N TYR A 195 -6.92 -9.61 -13.88
CA TYR A 195 -7.96 -9.15 -12.98
C TYR A 195 -7.46 -8.71 -11.60
N VAL A 196 -6.16 -8.48 -11.43
CA VAL A 196 -5.57 -8.04 -10.16
C VAL A 196 -5.31 -6.53 -10.09
N SER A 197 -6.01 -5.75 -10.90
CA SER A 197 -5.84 -4.29 -10.95
C SER A 197 -6.24 -3.60 -9.65
N THR A 198 -5.66 -2.43 -9.40
CA THR A 198 -6.07 -1.55 -8.29
C THR A 198 -7.53 -1.12 -8.43
N VAL A 199 -8.03 -0.91 -9.65
CA VAL A 199 -9.43 -0.57 -9.90
C VAL A 199 -10.37 -1.68 -9.43
N ASP A 200 -10.07 -2.93 -9.75
CA ASP A 200 -10.90 -4.07 -9.32
C ASP A 200 -10.81 -4.31 -7.82
N THR A 201 -9.62 -4.13 -7.23
CA THR A 201 -9.45 -4.17 -5.77
C THR A 201 -10.27 -3.08 -5.07
N ALA A 202 -10.33 -1.86 -5.61
CA ALA A 202 -11.18 -0.80 -5.09
C ALA A 202 -12.69 -1.14 -5.18
N ARG A 203 -13.11 -1.83 -6.25
CA ARG A 203 -14.48 -2.36 -6.38
C ARG A 203 -14.76 -3.44 -5.32
N ASP A 204 -13.82 -4.34 -5.04
CA ASP A 204 -13.92 -5.33 -3.96
C ASP A 204 -14.10 -4.67 -2.59
N MET A 205 -13.37 -3.58 -2.33
CA MET A 205 -13.52 -2.81 -1.09
C MET A 205 -14.92 -2.21 -0.95
N ASP A 206 -15.55 -1.80 -2.05
CA ASP A 206 -16.93 -1.28 -1.99
C ASP A 206 -17.96 -2.38 -1.75
N VAL A 207 -17.76 -3.57 -2.32
CA VAL A 207 -18.56 -4.76 -1.99
C VAL A 207 -18.44 -5.05 -0.49
N LEU A 208 -17.20 -5.11 0.04
CA LEU A 208 -16.97 -5.37 1.46
C LEU A 208 -17.63 -4.31 2.35
N ARG A 209 -17.48 -3.01 2.03
CA ARG A 209 -18.16 -1.92 2.74
C ARG A 209 -19.65 -2.17 2.88
N SER A 210 -20.30 -2.57 1.79
CA SER A 210 -21.75 -2.88 1.76
C SER A 210 -22.09 -4.06 2.67
N LEU A 211 -21.29 -5.13 2.64
CA LEU A 211 -21.51 -6.34 3.44
C LEU A 211 -21.27 -6.11 4.94
N LEU A 212 -20.44 -5.14 5.30
CA LEU A 212 -20.24 -4.70 6.68
C LEU A 212 -21.38 -3.78 7.18
N GLY A 213 -22.28 -3.36 6.28
CA GLY A 213 -23.40 -2.47 6.57
C GLY A 213 -23.00 -1.01 6.77
N ASP A 214 -21.82 -0.62 6.29
CA ASP A 214 -21.32 0.74 6.40
C ASP A 214 -21.77 1.58 5.19
N GLU A 215 -22.36 2.75 5.43
CA GLU A 215 -22.76 3.69 4.39
C GLU A 215 -21.54 4.24 3.63
N LYS A 216 -20.46 4.51 4.36
CA LYS A 216 -19.20 5.05 3.85
C LYS A 216 -18.02 4.22 4.30
N LEU A 217 -17.01 4.10 3.44
CA LEU A 217 -15.75 3.45 3.76
C LEU A 217 -14.90 4.38 4.62
N ASN A 218 -14.49 3.93 5.83
CA ASN A 218 -13.39 4.54 6.55
C ASN A 218 -12.14 3.69 6.32
N TYR A 219 -11.01 4.35 6.06
CA TYR A 219 -9.83 3.66 5.54
C TYR A 219 -8.53 4.31 6.01
N VAL A 220 -7.55 3.47 6.32
CA VAL A 220 -6.15 3.86 6.46
C VAL A 220 -5.33 3.01 5.51
N GLY A 221 -4.80 3.64 4.48
CA GLY A 221 -3.88 3.03 3.53
C GLY A 221 -2.48 3.58 3.67
N ALA A 222 -1.51 2.68 3.73
CA ALA A 222 -0.10 3.01 3.77
C ALA A 222 0.56 2.69 2.42
N SER A 223 1.50 3.55 1.96
CA SER A 223 2.27 3.25 0.75
C SER A 223 1.37 3.06 -0.49
N TYR A 224 1.50 1.96 -1.24
CA TYR A 224 0.55 1.60 -2.31
C TYR A 224 -0.92 1.62 -1.84
N GLY A 225 -1.21 1.34 -0.57
CA GLY A 225 -2.56 1.48 -0.03
C GLY A 225 -3.14 2.89 -0.18
N THR A 226 -2.31 3.90 -0.39
CA THR A 226 -2.74 5.28 -0.69
C THR A 226 -3.23 5.42 -2.12
N PHE A 227 -2.56 4.77 -3.08
CA PHE A 227 -3.02 4.69 -4.46
C PHE A 227 -4.36 3.95 -4.55
N LEU A 228 -4.50 2.83 -3.84
CA LEU A 228 -5.76 2.09 -3.72
C LEU A 228 -6.87 2.96 -3.08
N GLY A 229 -6.58 3.67 -1.99
CA GLY A 229 -7.55 4.54 -1.33
C GLY A 229 -7.97 5.75 -2.17
N ALA A 230 -7.03 6.35 -2.91
CA ALA A 230 -7.31 7.43 -3.86
C ALA A 230 -8.17 6.94 -5.03
N THR A 231 -7.85 5.77 -5.60
CA THR A 231 -8.66 5.11 -6.64
C THR A 231 -10.08 4.81 -6.15
N TYR A 232 -10.22 4.31 -4.92
CA TYR A 232 -11.54 4.10 -4.31
C TYR A 232 -12.33 5.42 -4.20
N ALA A 233 -11.69 6.49 -3.74
CA ALA A 233 -12.35 7.78 -3.58
C ALA A 233 -12.77 8.39 -4.92
N ASP A 234 -12.02 8.15 -5.98
CA ASP A 234 -12.35 8.62 -7.35
C ASP A 234 -13.52 7.83 -7.96
N LEU A 235 -13.51 6.49 -7.79
CA LEU A 235 -14.59 5.62 -8.27
C LEU A 235 -15.90 5.80 -7.48
N PHE A 236 -15.79 6.03 -6.17
CA PHE A 236 -16.93 6.05 -5.25
C PHE A 236 -16.92 7.28 -4.33
N PRO A 237 -16.86 8.52 -4.86
CA PRO A 237 -16.66 9.71 -4.03
C PRO A 237 -17.75 9.90 -2.97
N GLN A 238 -19.00 9.53 -3.26
CA GLN A 238 -20.10 9.65 -2.30
C GLN A 238 -20.06 8.55 -1.20
N ARG A 239 -19.30 7.48 -1.43
CA ARG A 239 -19.11 6.36 -0.49
C ARG A 239 -17.79 6.47 0.31
N ALA A 240 -16.92 7.42 -0.07
CA ALA A 240 -15.72 7.74 0.70
C ALA A 240 -16.10 8.41 2.02
N GLY A 241 -15.62 7.86 3.13
CA GLY A 241 -15.80 8.36 4.49
C GLY A 241 -14.55 9.10 4.96
N ARG A 242 -13.95 8.60 6.04
CA ARG A 242 -12.72 9.14 6.62
C ARG A 242 -11.53 8.35 6.08
N LEU A 243 -10.83 8.91 5.10
CA LEU A 243 -9.68 8.28 4.46
C LEU A 243 -8.39 8.95 4.94
N VAL A 244 -7.43 8.14 5.39
CA VAL A 244 -6.06 8.54 5.71
C VAL A 244 -5.14 7.81 4.73
N LEU A 245 -4.35 8.56 3.98
CA LEU A 245 -3.45 8.09 2.95
C LEU A 245 -2.01 8.42 3.38
N ASP A 246 -1.32 7.46 4.01
CA ASP A 246 -0.05 7.65 4.69
C ASP A 246 1.13 7.13 3.87
N GLY A 247 2.12 8.00 3.60
CA GLY A 247 3.18 7.72 2.65
C GLY A 247 2.63 7.65 1.23
N ALA A 248 2.08 8.76 0.74
CA ALA A 248 1.24 8.75 -0.43
C ALA A 248 2.00 8.62 -1.76
N MET A 249 1.43 7.83 -2.67
CA MET A 249 1.83 7.76 -4.08
C MET A 249 1.17 8.86 -4.91
N ASP A 250 1.85 9.28 -5.98
CA ASP A 250 1.29 10.21 -6.97
C ASP A 250 0.77 9.44 -8.19
N PRO A 251 -0.56 9.28 -8.36
CA PRO A 251 -1.13 8.50 -9.46
C PRO A 251 -0.95 9.14 -10.84
N SER A 252 -0.48 10.36 -10.91
CA SER A 252 -0.27 11.07 -12.19
C SER A 252 1.10 10.79 -12.83
N LEU A 253 1.99 10.06 -12.16
CA LEU A 253 3.34 9.79 -12.64
C LEU A 253 3.39 8.56 -13.53
N PRO A 254 4.08 8.64 -14.69
CA PRO A 254 4.52 7.45 -15.43
C PRO A 254 5.46 6.58 -14.58
N ALA A 255 5.49 5.28 -14.86
CA ALA A 255 6.31 4.32 -14.11
C ALA A 255 7.80 4.71 -14.06
N VAL A 256 8.36 5.22 -15.14
CA VAL A 256 9.77 5.66 -15.19
C VAL A 256 10.05 6.82 -14.24
N ASP A 257 9.16 7.81 -14.16
CA ASP A 257 9.32 8.95 -13.26
C ASP A 257 9.13 8.53 -11.80
N MET A 258 8.15 7.64 -11.53
CA MET A 258 7.93 7.06 -10.21
C MET A 258 9.17 6.30 -9.73
N ASN A 259 9.73 5.42 -10.54
CA ASN A 259 10.91 4.63 -10.18
C ASN A 259 12.15 5.52 -9.95
N ARG A 260 12.37 6.54 -10.80
CA ARG A 260 13.46 7.50 -10.61
C ARG A 260 13.29 8.34 -9.34
N ASP A 261 12.09 8.77 -9.03
CA ASP A 261 11.79 9.52 -7.81
C ASP A 261 12.02 8.66 -6.56
N GLN A 262 11.59 7.41 -6.58
CA GLN A 262 11.82 6.45 -5.51
C GLN A 262 13.33 6.20 -5.33
N THR A 263 14.09 6.10 -6.41
CA THR A 263 15.56 6.00 -6.39
C THR A 263 16.18 7.17 -5.59
N ALA A 264 15.71 8.41 -5.84
CA ALA A 264 16.16 9.58 -5.09
C ALA A 264 15.71 9.55 -3.61
N GLY A 265 14.53 8.96 -3.33
CA GLY A 265 14.04 8.76 -1.97
C GLY A 265 14.95 7.82 -1.17
N PHE A 266 15.34 6.68 -1.75
CA PHE A 266 16.28 5.75 -1.12
C PHE A 266 17.67 6.35 -0.92
N GLU A 267 18.15 7.16 -1.87
CA GLU A 267 19.40 7.92 -1.66
C GLU A 267 19.27 8.86 -0.47
N GLY A 268 18.17 9.60 -0.35
CA GLY A 268 17.92 10.49 0.79
C GLY A 268 17.94 9.77 2.13
N ALA A 269 17.27 8.62 2.22
CA ALA A 269 17.26 7.79 3.42
C ALA A 269 18.66 7.22 3.74
N PHE A 270 19.40 6.79 2.72
CA PHE A 270 20.79 6.36 2.89
C PHE A 270 21.68 7.51 3.41
N GLN A 271 21.53 8.72 2.91
CA GLN A 271 22.28 9.88 3.42
C GLN A 271 21.95 10.19 4.89
N SER A 272 20.68 10.00 5.31
CA SER A 272 20.28 10.10 6.72
C SER A 272 20.94 9.00 7.58
N PHE A 273 20.90 7.75 7.12
CA PHE A 273 21.60 6.63 7.76
C PHE A 273 23.12 6.89 7.84
N ALA A 274 23.74 7.32 6.75
CA ALA A 274 25.18 7.61 6.73
C ALA A 274 25.53 8.74 7.70
N ALA A 275 24.69 9.78 7.80
CA ALA A 275 24.87 10.88 8.74
C ALA A 275 24.74 10.46 10.22
N ASP A 276 23.94 9.44 10.50
CA ASP A 276 23.90 8.80 11.82
C ASP A 276 25.13 7.92 12.05
N CYS A 277 25.44 7.04 11.08
CA CYS A 277 26.53 6.08 11.19
C CYS A 277 27.86 6.74 11.45
N VAL A 278 28.25 7.76 10.67
CA VAL A 278 29.57 8.41 10.79
C VAL A 278 29.82 9.08 12.16
N LYS A 279 28.78 9.28 12.95
CA LYS A 279 28.90 9.77 14.33
C LYS A 279 29.25 8.65 15.32
N GLN A 280 29.09 7.40 14.93
CA GLN A 280 29.41 6.24 15.76
C GLN A 280 30.87 5.89 15.56
N PRO A 281 31.65 5.62 16.64
CA PRO A 281 33.09 5.35 16.53
C PRO A 281 33.41 4.04 15.76
N ASP A 282 32.43 3.16 15.64
CA ASP A 282 32.51 1.83 15.00
C ASP A 282 31.69 1.73 13.71
N CYS A 283 31.37 2.87 13.07
CA CYS A 283 30.65 2.87 11.80
C CYS A 283 31.42 2.05 10.74
N PRO A 284 30.85 0.98 10.20
CA PRO A 284 31.54 0.12 9.23
C PRO A 284 31.80 0.83 7.89
N LEU A 285 31.07 1.90 7.60
CA LEU A 285 31.25 2.72 6.40
C LEU A 285 32.26 3.87 6.62
N GLY A 286 32.95 3.91 7.77
CA GLY A 286 33.89 4.97 8.11
C GLY A 286 33.26 6.11 8.92
N THR A 287 34.10 6.93 9.52
CA THR A 287 33.69 8.00 10.45
C THR A 287 34.02 9.41 9.95
N THR A 288 34.40 9.55 8.68
CA THR A 288 34.94 10.82 8.13
C THR A 288 33.81 11.70 7.57
N SER A 289 33.02 11.16 6.65
CA SER A 289 31.91 11.89 6.01
C SER A 289 30.85 10.94 5.41
N THR A 290 29.66 11.46 5.12
CA THR A 290 28.62 10.69 4.41
C THR A 290 29.04 10.35 2.98
N ALA A 291 29.85 11.19 2.33
CA ALA A 291 30.39 10.92 1.00
C ALA A 291 31.39 9.74 1.01
N ASP A 292 32.24 9.65 2.06
CA ASP A 292 33.13 8.50 2.24
C ASP A 292 32.31 7.25 2.55
N ALA A 293 31.27 7.36 3.38
CA ALA A 293 30.36 6.24 3.67
C ALA A 293 29.68 5.71 2.40
N ALA A 294 29.22 6.58 1.50
CA ALA A 294 28.66 6.19 0.21
C ALA A 294 29.71 5.51 -0.68
N THR A 295 30.93 6.03 -0.72
CA THR A 295 32.05 5.43 -1.46
C THR A 295 32.37 4.03 -0.93
N ASN A 296 32.42 3.86 0.39
CA ASN A 296 32.72 2.57 1.02
C ASN A 296 31.59 1.55 0.82
N LEU A 297 30.31 1.98 0.84
CA LEU A 297 29.20 1.10 0.52
C LEU A 297 29.24 0.63 -0.95
N LYS A 298 29.48 1.53 -1.89
CA LYS A 298 29.67 1.18 -3.32
C LYS A 298 30.81 0.20 -3.51
N GLN A 299 31.94 0.41 -2.79
CA GLN A 299 33.05 -0.52 -2.88
C GLN A 299 32.70 -1.90 -2.34
N LEU A 300 31.95 -1.97 -1.22
CA LEU A 300 31.44 -3.24 -0.69
C LEU A 300 30.54 -3.96 -1.71
N PHE A 301 29.62 -3.26 -2.36
CA PHE A 301 28.76 -3.83 -3.40
C PHE A 301 29.59 -4.39 -4.57
N LYS A 302 30.54 -3.62 -5.08
CA LYS A 302 31.45 -4.07 -6.14
C LYS A 302 32.28 -5.29 -5.73
N ASP A 303 32.75 -5.35 -4.50
CA ASP A 303 33.51 -6.51 -3.98
C ASP A 303 32.61 -7.76 -3.87
N LEU A 304 31.33 -7.60 -3.50
CA LEU A 304 30.35 -8.67 -3.41
C LEU A 304 29.84 -9.13 -4.78
N ASP A 305 29.78 -8.27 -5.76
CA ASP A 305 29.53 -8.62 -7.15
C ASP A 305 30.65 -9.51 -7.68
N ALA A 306 31.88 -9.01 -7.63
CA ALA A 306 33.04 -9.78 -8.07
C ALA A 306 33.24 -11.10 -7.33
N LYS A 307 32.89 -11.16 -6.04
CA LYS A 307 33.09 -12.34 -5.21
C LYS A 307 32.08 -12.44 -4.07
N PRO A 308 30.94 -13.12 -4.27
CA PRO A 308 29.95 -13.37 -3.23
C PRO A 308 30.55 -14.12 -2.03
N ILE A 309 30.17 -13.69 -0.82
CA ILE A 309 30.66 -14.22 0.47
C ILE A 309 29.68 -15.23 1.09
N PRO A 310 30.12 -16.09 2.04
CA PRO A 310 29.22 -16.94 2.81
C PRO A 310 28.16 -16.14 3.54
N SER A 311 26.93 -16.66 3.59
CA SER A 311 25.78 -16.00 4.22
C SER A 311 25.18 -16.78 5.39
N GLY A 312 25.75 -17.95 5.71
CA GLY A 312 25.16 -18.88 6.67
C GLY A 312 24.09 -19.80 6.06
N ASP A 313 23.65 -19.54 4.84
CA ASP A 313 22.77 -20.42 4.06
C ASP A 313 23.63 -21.24 3.08
N GLU A 314 23.39 -22.57 3.00
CA GLU A 314 24.22 -23.48 2.19
C GLU A 314 23.99 -23.27 0.67
N ASP A 315 22.77 -22.88 0.28
CA ASP A 315 22.35 -22.73 -1.11
C ASP A 315 22.50 -21.30 -1.64
N ARG A 316 22.66 -20.29 -0.77
CA ARG A 316 22.72 -18.88 -1.14
C ARG A 316 23.98 -18.19 -0.59
N LYS A 317 24.68 -17.50 -1.44
CA LYS A 317 25.76 -16.59 -1.03
C LYS A 317 25.25 -15.16 -1.03
N LEU A 318 25.85 -14.31 -0.19
CA LEU A 318 25.60 -12.89 -0.25
C LEU A 318 26.40 -12.27 -1.41
N GLY A 319 25.74 -12.02 -2.52
CA GLY A 319 26.23 -11.20 -3.63
C GLY A 319 25.71 -9.77 -3.53
N GLU A 320 26.01 -8.95 -4.53
CA GLU A 320 25.56 -7.54 -4.59
C GLU A 320 24.05 -7.39 -4.47
N SER A 321 23.27 -8.16 -5.27
CA SER A 321 21.81 -8.07 -5.29
C SER A 321 21.16 -8.25 -3.90
N LEU A 322 21.54 -9.31 -3.19
CA LEU A 322 21.02 -9.57 -1.84
C LEU A 322 21.54 -8.56 -0.82
N ALA A 323 22.78 -8.10 -0.95
CA ALA A 323 23.35 -7.07 -0.08
C ALA A 323 22.63 -5.73 -0.25
N THR A 324 22.40 -5.32 -1.50
CA THR A 324 21.64 -4.10 -1.83
C THR A 324 20.22 -4.17 -1.29
N THR A 325 19.53 -5.31 -1.47
CA THR A 325 18.19 -5.52 -0.91
C THR A 325 18.19 -5.42 0.61
N GLY A 326 19.19 -6.01 1.29
CA GLY A 326 19.31 -5.91 2.74
C GLY A 326 19.52 -4.48 3.24
N VAL A 327 20.31 -3.68 2.51
CA VAL A 327 20.48 -2.24 2.81
C VAL A 327 19.18 -1.49 2.57
N ILE A 328 18.49 -1.70 1.44
CA ILE A 328 17.21 -1.07 1.11
C ILE A 328 16.15 -1.39 2.17
N ALA A 329 16.06 -2.64 2.62
CA ALA A 329 15.12 -3.05 3.67
C ALA A 329 15.26 -2.20 4.94
N ALA A 330 16.48 -1.89 5.35
CA ALA A 330 16.75 -1.08 6.54
C ALA A 330 16.50 0.43 6.34
N MET A 331 16.31 0.91 5.11
CA MET A 331 15.99 2.31 4.85
C MET A 331 14.53 2.67 5.16
N TYR A 332 13.66 1.68 5.25
CA TYR A 332 12.25 1.89 5.58
C TYR A 332 12.00 2.38 7.00
N ASP A 333 12.90 2.06 7.93
CA ASP A 333 12.75 2.43 9.34
C ASP A 333 14.11 2.69 10.01
N GLU A 334 14.27 3.86 10.62
CA GLU A 334 15.47 4.22 11.37
C GLU A 334 15.77 3.27 12.54
N ALA A 335 14.74 2.61 13.09
CA ALA A 335 14.92 1.59 14.11
C ALA A 335 15.74 0.38 13.63
N ALA A 336 15.83 0.14 12.31
CA ALA A 336 16.64 -0.92 11.72
C ALA A 336 18.13 -0.51 11.51
N TRP A 337 18.48 0.77 11.66
CA TRP A 337 19.85 1.25 11.42
C TRP A 337 20.93 0.60 12.29
N PRO A 338 20.71 0.34 13.61
CA PRO A 338 21.66 -0.42 14.41
C PRO A 338 21.95 -1.82 13.83
N GLN A 339 20.89 -2.55 13.43
CA GLN A 339 21.03 -3.87 12.81
C GLN A 339 21.77 -3.79 11.47
N LEU A 340 21.51 -2.77 10.66
CA LEU A 340 22.24 -2.55 9.41
C LEU A 340 23.73 -2.31 9.64
N ARG A 341 24.12 -1.51 10.65
CA ARG A 341 25.54 -1.31 10.99
C ARG A 341 26.21 -2.63 11.34
N GLU A 342 25.58 -3.46 12.17
CA GLU A 342 26.11 -4.79 12.53
C GLU A 342 26.25 -5.71 11.30
N ALA A 343 25.23 -5.71 10.43
CA ALA A 343 25.22 -6.50 9.21
C ALA A 343 26.33 -6.09 8.23
N LEU A 344 26.54 -4.79 8.03
CA LEU A 344 27.61 -4.25 7.20
C LEU A 344 29.00 -4.58 7.78
N ALA A 345 29.19 -4.46 9.09
CA ALA A 345 30.44 -4.87 9.77
C ALA A 345 30.67 -6.38 9.64
N GLY A 346 29.62 -7.20 9.66
CA GLY A 346 29.68 -8.63 9.38
C GLY A 346 30.19 -8.91 7.95
N ALA A 347 29.58 -8.28 6.96
CA ALA A 347 29.93 -8.45 5.55
C ALA A 347 31.41 -8.12 5.26
N GLN A 348 31.95 -7.06 5.88
CA GLN A 348 33.38 -6.73 5.80
C GLN A 348 34.31 -7.80 6.38
N ARG A 349 33.79 -8.64 7.28
CA ARG A 349 34.52 -9.80 7.84
C ARG A 349 34.19 -11.11 7.13
N SER A 350 33.57 -11.04 5.93
CA SER A 350 33.10 -12.17 5.13
C SER A 350 31.99 -13.00 5.81
N ASP A 351 31.17 -12.35 6.63
CA ASP A 351 29.93 -12.90 7.18
C ASP A 351 28.73 -12.12 6.60
N GLY A 352 28.07 -12.73 5.63
CA GLY A 352 26.92 -12.14 4.94
C GLY A 352 25.58 -12.38 5.62
N SER A 353 25.52 -13.11 6.73
CA SER A 353 24.27 -13.56 7.37
C SER A 353 23.34 -12.41 7.77
N GLY A 354 23.91 -11.33 8.28
CA GLY A 354 23.13 -10.16 8.72
C GLY A 354 22.42 -9.46 7.56
N LEU A 355 23.11 -9.18 6.44
CA LEU A 355 22.50 -8.57 5.25
C LEU A 355 21.52 -9.54 4.56
N LEU A 356 21.83 -10.84 4.52
CA LEU A 356 20.89 -11.85 4.01
C LEU A 356 19.59 -11.87 4.83
N SER A 357 19.68 -11.80 6.17
CA SER A 357 18.50 -11.76 7.03
C SER A 357 17.61 -10.53 6.78
N LEU A 358 18.22 -9.36 6.51
CA LEU A 358 17.48 -8.16 6.11
C LEU A 358 16.81 -8.34 4.75
N ALA A 359 17.52 -8.91 3.77
CA ALA A 359 16.97 -9.22 2.45
C ALA A 359 15.81 -10.24 2.53
N ASP A 360 15.97 -11.31 3.33
CA ASP A 360 14.91 -12.31 3.55
C ASP A 360 13.66 -11.70 4.20
N SER A 361 13.84 -10.74 5.12
CA SER A 361 12.73 -9.98 5.70
C SER A 361 12.00 -9.16 4.64
N TYR A 362 12.73 -8.51 3.73
CA TYR A 362 12.15 -7.74 2.62
C TYR A 362 11.35 -8.61 1.64
N TYR A 363 11.89 -9.78 1.32
CA TYR A 363 11.25 -10.74 0.42
C TYR A 363 10.19 -11.63 1.11
N GLU A 364 9.98 -11.46 2.41
CA GLU A 364 9.13 -12.33 3.23
C GLU A 364 9.47 -13.82 3.07
N ARG A 365 10.77 -14.13 3.02
CA ARG A 365 11.28 -15.51 2.96
C ARG A 365 11.37 -16.10 4.35
N SER A 366 10.69 -17.22 4.55
CA SER A 366 10.73 -17.98 5.79
C SER A 366 11.98 -18.90 5.87
N PRO A 367 12.38 -19.33 7.08
CA PRO A 367 13.56 -20.19 7.25
C PRO A 367 13.50 -21.54 6.54
N ASP A 368 12.30 -22.03 6.20
CA ASP A 368 12.08 -23.26 5.43
C ASP A 368 12.18 -23.05 3.90
N GLY A 369 12.61 -21.87 3.45
CA GLY A 369 12.83 -21.55 2.04
C GLY A 369 11.58 -21.19 1.25
N LYS A 370 10.46 -20.93 1.95
CA LYS A 370 9.23 -20.46 1.31
C LYS A 370 9.16 -18.95 1.31
N TYR A 371 8.66 -18.39 0.24
CA TYR A 371 8.34 -16.99 0.10
C TYR A 371 6.83 -16.77 0.27
N ALA A 372 6.44 -15.70 0.97
CA ALA A 372 5.10 -15.17 0.80
C ALA A 372 4.93 -14.64 -0.64
N ASN A 373 3.70 -14.41 -1.07
CA ASN A 373 3.51 -14.01 -2.46
C ASN A 373 3.64 -12.49 -2.71
N LEU A 374 4.18 -11.73 -1.74
CA LEU A 374 4.35 -10.29 -1.83
C LEU A 374 4.97 -9.86 -3.17
N MET A 375 6.13 -10.39 -3.53
CA MET A 375 6.86 -9.98 -4.74
C MET A 375 6.16 -10.40 -6.03
N TYR A 376 5.43 -11.52 -6.01
CA TYR A 376 4.65 -11.98 -7.16
C TYR A 376 3.45 -11.08 -7.42
N ALA A 377 2.68 -10.80 -6.37
CA ALA A 377 1.55 -9.90 -6.43
C ALA A 377 2.00 -8.44 -6.71
N ASN A 378 3.17 -8.02 -6.19
CA ASN A 378 3.76 -6.71 -6.48
C ASN A 378 3.98 -6.51 -7.98
N ALA A 379 4.64 -7.47 -8.63
CA ALA A 379 4.85 -7.42 -10.08
C ALA A 379 3.51 -7.46 -10.83
N ALA A 380 2.59 -8.36 -10.46
CA ALA A 380 1.32 -8.54 -11.13
C ALA A 380 0.45 -7.27 -11.12
N VAL A 381 0.35 -6.62 -9.97
CA VAL A 381 -0.46 -5.39 -9.81
C VAL A 381 0.21 -4.21 -10.52
N ASN A 382 1.52 -3.99 -10.28
CA ASN A 382 2.22 -2.85 -10.89
C ASN A 382 2.25 -2.91 -12.42
N CYS A 383 2.50 -4.11 -13.00
CA CYS A 383 2.56 -4.28 -14.44
C CYS A 383 1.16 -4.25 -15.11
N LEU A 384 0.08 -4.43 -14.35
CA LEU A 384 -1.28 -4.28 -14.84
C LEU A 384 -1.79 -2.83 -14.70
N ASP A 385 -1.41 -2.14 -13.62
CA ASP A 385 -1.88 -0.78 -13.35
C ASP A 385 -1.19 0.28 -14.20
N LEU A 386 0.07 0.07 -14.62
CA LEU A 386 0.84 1.05 -15.39
C LEU A 386 1.57 0.40 -16.57
N PRO A 387 1.67 1.10 -17.71
CA PRO A 387 2.57 0.69 -18.80
C PRO A 387 4.01 0.50 -18.32
N PRO A 388 4.79 -0.41 -18.92
CA PRO A 388 6.18 -0.62 -18.58
C PRO A 388 6.99 0.68 -18.58
N ALA A 389 7.92 0.82 -17.62
CA ALA A 389 8.84 1.96 -17.60
C ALA A 389 9.79 1.93 -18.79
N PHE A 390 10.22 0.74 -19.18
CA PHE A 390 11.10 0.46 -20.33
C PHE A 390 10.64 -0.80 -21.04
N ASP A 391 10.75 -0.81 -22.37
CA ASP A 391 10.39 -1.96 -23.21
C ASP A 391 11.60 -2.82 -23.60
N THR A 392 12.82 -2.29 -23.48
CA THR A 392 14.05 -2.95 -23.93
C THR A 392 15.24 -2.62 -23.02
N PRO A 393 16.25 -3.52 -22.94
CA PRO A 393 17.51 -3.25 -22.26
C PRO A 393 18.20 -1.96 -22.73
N ASP A 394 18.20 -1.68 -24.04
CA ASP A 394 18.77 -0.45 -24.60
C ASP A 394 18.10 0.82 -24.06
N ALA A 395 16.80 0.77 -23.76
CA ALA A 395 16.10 1.90 -23.16
C ALA A 395 16.54 2.13 -21.73
N VAL A 396 16.80 1.05 -20.98
CA VAL A 396 17.35 1.13 -19.61
C VAL A 396 18.74 1.75 -19.63
N GLU A 397 19.67 1.25 -20.45
CA GLU A 397 21.04 1.78 -20.55
C GLU A 397 21.06 3.28 -20.84
N LYS A 398 20.17 3.77 -21.70
CA LYS A 398 20.02 5.21 -21.96
C LYS A 398 19.54 6.01 -20.75
N ALA A 399 18.77 5.39 -19.86
CA ALA A 399 18.20 6.04 -18.68
C ALA A 399 19.11 5.95 -17.45
N VAL A 400 20.04 4.98 -17.40
CA VAL A 400 20.99 4.80 -16.27
C VAL A 400 21.63 6.10 -15.80
N PRO A 401 22.13 7.02 -16.66
CA PRO A 401 22.72 8.27 -16.20
C PRO A 401 21.77 9.16 -15.39
N ASP A 402 20.47 9.15 -15.68
CA ASP A 402 19.46 9.92 -14.92
C ASP A 402 19.16 9.27 -13.58
N PHE A 403 19.15 7.94 -13.49
CA PHE A 403 19.01 7.19 -12.27
C PHE A 403 20.25 7.32 -11.37
N ASP A 404 21.46 7.24 -11.95
CA ASP A 404 22.72 7.45 -11.22
C ASP A 404 22.83 8.87 -10.67
N LYS A 405 22.27 9.86 -11.37
CA LYS A 405 22.15 11.23 -10.84
C LYS A 405 21.16 11.31 -9.68
N ALA A 406 20.08 10.54 -9.71
CA ALA A 406 19.10 10.46 -8.63
C ALA A 406 19.67 9.75 -7.38
N SER A 407 20.45 8.69 -7.60
CA SER A 407 21.18 7.97 -6.55
C SER A 407 22.52 7.45 -7.08
N PRO A 408 23.63 8.03 -6.62
CA PRO A 408 24.96 7.48 -6.93
C PRO A 408 25.22 6.07 -6.36
N VAL A 409 24.41 5.63 -5.38
CA VAL A 409 24.57 4.32 -4.73
C VAL A 409 23.66 3.26 -5.38
N PHE A 410 22.40 3.59 -5.64
CA PHE A 410 21.38 2.61 -6.05
C PHE A 410 20.88 2.79 -7.49
N GLY A 411 21.27 3.88 -8.16
CA GLY A 411 20.66 4.31 -9.42
C GLY A 411 20.63 3.25 -10.49
N ARG A 412 21.79 2.61 -10.79
CA ARG A 412 21.90 1.58 -11.82
C ARG A 412 20.95 0.41 -11.53
N GLY A 413 20.94 -0.11 -10.28
CA GLY A 413 20.07 -1.22 -9.89
C GLY A 413 18.58 -0.90 -10.04
N PHE A 414 18.14 0.30 -9.63
CA PHE A 414 16.74 0.72 -9.81
C PHE A 414 16.36 0.93 -11.27
N ALA A 415 17.27 1.43 -12.11
CA ALA A 415 17.03 1.54 -13.54
C ALA A 415 16.76 0.15 -14.16
N TRP A 416 17.63 -0.83 -13.87
CA TRP A 416 17.48 -2.19 -14.40
C TRP A 416 16.29 -2.94 -13.82
N ALA A 417 15.98 -2.79 -12.53
CA ALA A 417 14.78 -3.36 -11.93
C ALA A 417 13.50 -2.86 -12.60
N SER A 418 13.51 -1.66 -13.17
CA SER A 418 12.37 -1.06 -13.88
C SER A 418 12.02 -1.75 -15.21
N LEU A 419 12.85 -2.69 -15.69
CA LEU A 419 12.61 -3.46 -16.93
C LEU A 419 11.65 -4.65 -16.70
N ASN A 420 11.35 -5.05 -15.48
CA ASN A 420 10.62 -6.27 -15.15
C ASN A 420 9.27 -6.38 -15.89
N CYS A 421 8.52 -5.29 -16.03
CA CYS A 421 7.21 -5.29 -16.69
C CYS A 421 7.30 -5.41 -18.23
N ALA A 422 8.47 -5.24 -18.85
CA ALA A 422 8.65 -5.45 -20.29
C ALA A 422 8.34 -6.89 -20.76
N TYR A 423 8.46 -7.84 -19.85
CA TYR A 423 8.23 -9.27 -20.10
C TYR A 423 6.88 -9.76 -19.59
N TRP A 424 6.06 -8.86 -19.01
CA TRP A 424 4.80 -9.26 -18.40
C TRP A 424 3.79 -9.77 -19.43
N PRO A 425 3.06 -10.89 -19.16
CA PRO A 425 2.24 -11.56 -20.18
C PRO A 425 0.90 -10.87 -20.47
N THR A 426 0.50 -9.89 -19.65
CA THR A 426 -0.76 -9.14 -19.82
C THR A 426 -0.46 -7.68 -20.08
N GLU A 427 -1.22 -7.04 -20.96
CA GLU A 427 -1.11 -5.60 -21.20
C GLU A 427 -1.60 -4.81 -19.98
N ALA A 428 -0.98 -3.66 -19.74
CA ALA A 428 -1.45 -2.75 -18.71
C ALA A 428 -2.84 -2.22 -19.05
N THR A 429 -3.73 -2.24 -18.07
CA THR A 429 -5.10 -1.72 -18.20
C THR A 429 -5.25 -0.30 -17.66
N GLY A 430 -4.35 0.12 -16.77
CA GLY A 430 -4.31 1.47 -16.22
C GLY A 430 -3.39 2.41 -16.97
N THR A 431 -3.52 3.69 -16.69
CA THR A 431 -2.64 4.76 -17.20
C THR A 431 -2.43 5.80 -16.12
N PRO A 432 -1.28 6.51 -16.11
CA PRO A 432 -1.09 7.65 -15.21
C PRO A 432 -2.19 8.69 -15.39
N HIS A 433 -2.80 9.11 -14.31
CA HIS A 433 -3.85 10.15 -14.35
C HIS A 433 -3.96 10.89 -13.03
N ARG A 434 -4.49 12.11 -13.08
CA ARG A 434 -4.78 12.89 -11.87
C ARG A 434 -6.03 12.34 -11.19
N THR A 435 -5.96 12.18 -9.89
CA THR A 435 -7.09 11.71 -9.07
C THR A 435 -7.72 12.89 -8.34
N GLU A 436 -8.92 13.30 -8.75
CA GLU A 436 -9.60 14.46 -8.14
C GLU A 436 -10.59 14.08 -7.05
N ALA A 437 -11.18 12.90 -7.11
CA ALA A 437 -12.21 12.39 -6.18
C ALA A 437 -13.31 13.44 -5.88
N LYS A 438 -13.86 14.07 -6.93
CA LYS A 438 -14.84 15.18 -6.80
C LYS A 438 -16.07 14.76 -6.01
N GLY A 439 -16.35 15.49 -4.92
CA GLY A 439 -17.49 15.24 -4.05
C GLY A 439 -17.23 14.25 -2.92
N ALA A 440 -16.01 13.73 -2.79
CA ALA A 440 -15.60 12.96 -1.63
C ALA A 440 -15.53 13.83 -0.36
N ALA A 441 -15.73 13.21 0.80
CA ALA A 441 -15.46 13.84 2.09
C ALA A 441 -13.97 14.25 2.18
N PRO A 442 -13.57 15.11 3.13
CA PRO A 442 -12.17 15.45 3.31
C PRO A 442 -11.27 14.21 3.43
N ILE A 443 -10.13 14.22 2.74
CA ILE A 443 -9.15 13.12 2.73
C ILE A 443 -7.84 13.64 3.32
N VAL A 444 -7.30 12.97 4.33
CA VAL A 444 -6.02 13.32 4.94
C VAL A 444 -4.90 12.56 4.23
N VAL A 445 -4.00 13.30 3.62
CA VAL A 445 -2.78 12.80 2.98
C VAL A 445 -1.60 13.09 3.91
N VAL A 446 -0.87 12.05 4.28
CA VAL A 446 0.29 12.15 5.19
C VAL A 446 1.56 11.93 4.39
N GLY A 447 2.55 12.79 4.60
CA GLY A 447 3.86 12.66 3.97
C GLY A 447 4.99 12.83 4.95
N THR A 448 5.95 11.91 4.93
CA THR A 448 7.21 11.98 5.69
C THR A 448 8.28 12.64 4.84
N THR A 449 9.01 13.62 5.38
CA THR A 449 9.92 14.47 4.59
C THR A 449 11.10 13.71 3.98
N ARG A 450 11.53 12.62 4.61
CA ARG A 450 12.64 11.76 4.16
C ARG A 450 12.18 10.33 3.96
N ASP A 451 10.98 10.17 3.36
CA ASP A 451 10.43 8.87 3.02
C ASP A 451 11.19 8.26 1.83
N PRO A 452 11.77 7.05 1.98
CA PRO A 452 12.53 6.39 0.93
C PRO A 452 11.66 5.86 -0.20
N ALA A 453 10.49 5.31 0.12
CA ALA A 453 9.67 4.55 -0.81
C ALA A 453 8.61 5.40 -1.52
N THR A 454 8.06 6.39 -0.80
CA THR A 454 7.07 7.34 -1.33
C THR A 454 7.54 8.76 -1.04
N PRO A 455 8.43 9.31 -1.88
CA PRO A 455 9.04 10.63 -1.67
C PRO A 455 8.01 11.71 -1.34
N TYR A 456 8.28 12.55 -0.36
CA TYR A 456 7.37 13.56 0.20
C TYR A 456 6.63 14.40 -0.86
N LYS A 457 7.30 14.70 -1.99
CA LYS A 457 6.68 15.44 -3.11
C LYS A 457 5.44 14.76 -3.69
N TRP A 458 5.34 13.42 -3.59
CA TRP A 458 4.16 12.69 -4.04
C TRP A 458 2.97 12.93 -3.12
N SER A 459 3.19 12.98 -1.79
CA SER A 459 2.13 13.35 -0.83
C SER A 459 1.62 14.77 -1.07
N GLN A 460 2.53 15.71 -1.38
CA GLN A 460 2.15 17.07 -1.77
C GLN A 460 1.33 17.09 -3.07
N ALA A 461 1.76 16.30 -4.06
CA ALA A 461 1.07 16.21 -5.35
C ALA A 461 -0.32 15.59 -5.19
N LEU A 462 -0.46 14.47 -4.47
CA LEU A 462 -1.76 13.83 -4.25
C LEU A 462 -2.72 14.75 -3.47
N ALA A 463 -2.25 15.39 -2.39
CA ALA A 463 -3.07 16.34 -1.63
C ALA A 463 -3.59 17.49 -2.50
N ALA A 464 -2.76 18.00 -3.42
CA ALA A 464 -3.14 19.05 -4.37
C ALA A 464 -4.02 18.55 -5.53
N GLN A 465 -4.02 17.26 -5.85
CA GLN A 465 -4.88 16.67 -6.87
C GLN A 465 -6.30 16.45 -6.36
N LEU A 466 -6.43 15.98 -5.13
CA LEU A 466 -7.70 15.69 -4.49
C LEU A 466 -8.50 16.97 -4.22
N SER A 467 -9.76 17.02 -4.64
CA SER A 467 -10.65 18.19 -4.47
C SER A 467 -10.92 18.52 -2.99
N SER A 468 -10.71 17.56 -2.09
CA SER A 468 -10.90 17.70 -0.64
C SER A 468 -9.66 17.18 0.15
N GLY A 469 -8.50 17.20 -0.50
CA GLY A 469 -7.24 16.78 0.10
C GLY A 469 -6.74 17.73 1.19
N THR A 470 -6.15 17.19 2.24
CA THR A 470 -5.51 17.94 3.33
C THR A 470 -4.14 17.32 3.60
N LEU A 471 -3.07 18.10 3.46
CA LEU A 471 -1.71 17.62 3.70
C LEU A 471 -1.34 17.71 5.19
N LEU A 472 -0.88 16.59 5.74
CA LEU A 472 -0.25 16.48 7.05
C LEU A 472 1.19 16.04 6.86
N THR A 473 2.15 16.80 7.36
CA THR A 473 3.58 16.54 7.18
C THR A 473 4.20 16.02 8.46
N TYR A 474 4.93 14.93 8.36
CA TYR A 474 5.90 14.49 9.38
C TYR A 474 7.32 14.86 8.93
N ASP A 475 8.02 15.68 9.73
CA ASP A 475 9.43 15.98 9.48
C ASP A 475 10.28 14.94 10.21
N GLY A 476 10.59 13.87 9.51
CA GLY A 476 11.27 12.70 10.05
C GLY A 476 11.82 11.80 8.96
N ASP A 477 12.44 10.70 9.39
CA ASP A 477 12.98 9.64 8.55
C ASP A 477 12.07 8.42 8.54
N GLY A 478 12.20 7.59 7.50
CA GLY A 478 11.48 6.34 7.33
C GLY A 478 10.17 6.47 6.56
N HIS A 479 9.55 5.32 6.32
CA HIS A 479 8.36 5.18 5.47
C HIS A 479 7.09 5.24 6.31
N THR A 480 6.12 6.11 5.93
CA THR A 480 4.87 6.39 6.67
C THR A 480 5.08 7.11 8.00
N ALA A 481 4.00 7.49 8.71
CA ALA A 481 4.10 8.24 9.96
C ALA A 481 3.09 7.84 11.05
N TYR A 482 1.91 7.31 10.69
CA TYR A 482 0.85 7.00 11.64
C TYR A 482 1.17 5.78 12.50
N GLY A 483 1.09 5.94 13.82
CA GLY A 483 1.39 4.88 14.78
C GLY A 483 2.89 4.63 14.99
N ARG A 484 3.76 5.56 14.54
CA ARG A 484 5.22 5.45 14.65
C ARG A 484 5.83 6.32 15.74
N GLY A 485 5.01 6.83 16.65
CA GLY A 485 5.47 7.50 17.88
C GLY A 485 5.49 9.03 17.83
N SER A 486 4.98 9.67 16.77
CA SER A 486 4.75 11.12 16.78
C SER A 486 3.37 11.44 17.34
N ASP A 487 3.32 11.92 18.58
CA ASP A 487 2.06 12.35 19.22
C ASP A 487 1.29 13.40 18.39
N CYS A 488 2.01 14.25 17.66
CA CYS A 488 1.41 15.27 16.80
C CYS A 488 0.68 14.66 15.60
N ILE A 489 1.30 13.69 14.93
CA ILE A 489 0.69 12.93 13.80
C ILE A 489 -0.49 12.12 14.31
N ASP A 490 -0.26 11.32 15.36
CA ASP A 490 -1.27 10.41 15.91
C ASP A 490 -2.50 11.18 16.41
N THR A 491 -2.30 12.31 17.12
CA THR A 491 -3.41 13.15 17.58
C THR A 491 -4.20 13.73 16.42
N ALA A 492 -3.53 14.23 15.37
CA ALA A 492 -4.20 14.82 14.21
C ALA A 492 -5.06 13.78 13.46
N ILE A 493 -4.51 12.60 13.22
CA ILE A 493 -5.20 11.50 12.54
C ILE A 493 -6.32 10.94 13.42
N ASN A 494 -6.09 10.74 14.73
CA ASN A 494 -7.11 10.26 15.65
C ASN A 494 -8.30 11.22 15.74
N THR A 495 -8.07 12.52 15.81
CA THR A 495 -9.14 13.54 15.79
C THR A 495 -9.97 13.42 14.51
N TYR A 496 -9.30 13.29 13.36
CA TYR A 496 -10.00 13.10 12.10
C TYR A 496 -10.78 11.78 12.07
N LEU A 497 -10.18 10.66 12.46
CA LEU A 497 -10.86 9.35 12.46
C LEU A 497 -12.00 9.28 13.46
N LEU A 498 -11.93 9.98 14.61
CA LEU A 498 -12.93 9.90 15.67
C LEU A 498 -14.03 10.96 15.56
N GLU A 499 -13.69 12.16 15.10
CA GLU A 499 -14.57 13.31 15.09
C GLU A 499 -14.95 13.77 13.66
N GLY A 500 -14.19 13.36 12.64
CA GLY A 500 -14.37 13.77 11.25
C GLY A 500 -13.77 15.13 10.95
N THR A 501 -12.99 15.72 11.88
CA THR A 501 -12.34 17.02 11.70
C THR A 501 -10.92 16.82 11.16
N PRO A 502 -10.64 17.16 9.88
CA PRO A 502 -9.31 17.04 9.32
C PRO A 502 -8.34 18.04 9.99
N PRO A 503 -7.03 17.76 9.98
CA PRO A 503 -6.04 18.75 10.40
C PRO A 503 -6.09 19.97 9.47
N THR A 504 -5.55 21.10 9.95
CA THR A 504 -5.33 22.26 9.07
C THR A 504 -4.39 21.85 7.94
N ASP A 505 -4.76 22.22 6.71
CA ASP A 505 -3.93 21.92 5.54
C ASP A 505 -2.50 22.48 5.69
N GLY A 506 -1.51 21.68 5.32
CA GLY A 506 -0.11 22.02 5.47
C GLY A 506 0.42 21.96 6.92
N LYS A 507 -0.33 21.40 7.89
CA LYS A 507 0.15 21.19 9.25
C LYS A 507 1.43 20.34 9.23
N LYS A 508 2.46 20.80 9.97
CA LYS A 508 3.73 20.10 10.15
C LYS A 508 3.86 19.59 11.57
N CYS A 509 4.37 18.38 11.68
CA CYS A 509 4.70 17.66 12.92
C CYS A 509 6.17 17.22 12.88
N THR A 510 6.79 17.08 14.04
CA THR A 510 8.13 16.52 14.23
C THR A 510 8.05 15.32 15.15
#